data_f6aad599ed0e66618ac820e4cc0f275c
#
_entry.id   f6aad599ed0e66618ac820e4cc0f275c
#
_cell.length_a   1.000
_cell.length_b   1.000
_cell.length_c   1.000
_cell.angle_alpha   90.00
_cell.angle_beta   90.00
_cell.angle_gamma   90.00
#
_symmetry.space_group_name_H-M   'P 1'
#
loop_
_entity.id
_entity.type
_entity.pdbx_description
1 polymer ?
#
loop_
_entity_poly.entity_id
_entity_poly.type
_entity_poly.pdbx_seq_one_letter_code
_entity_poly.pdbx_strand_id
1 'polypeptide(L)'
;MCHELRHDRVMHISMTVPTDDLTTVRSVYRELEEVGYDRAFSFEAKHDPFLPLAVAAEHTSHLELGTAIAIAFARTPMTLANLGWDLQTITGGRFVLGLGSQIAPHIRDRFSMPWSRPVERMAEMVRAIRAIWASWEDGTRLDFRGDFYTHTRMIPAFDPGPNPHGPPRILTAGFGPRMTQVAGEVADGFLVHPVNSRGSLLQLTLPAIEAGLAASDRTMAEFELVCVTIVVTGRTEEEFERSRSAVRQQLAFYGTTPAYRPVFELHDRGELHPELKRLAGLGQWEQMGALIDDEFLETIAVVGEPAQIAPLIRERLSGISDQVSLVNNRCPDPGHLSEVVEALSGRN
;
A
#
# COMPACT_ATOMS: atom_id res chain seq x y z
N MET A 1 -0.25 -17.05 27.63
CA MET A 1 0.90 -17.80 27.09
C MET A 1 1.75 -16.73 26.42
N CYS A 2 2.89 -16.35 27.04
CA CYS A 2 3.72 -15.24 26.55
C CYS A 2 4.29 -15.60 25.19
N HIS A 3 3.96 -14.82 24.17
CA HIS A 3 4.72 -14.76 22.92
C HIS A 3 6.11 -14.19 23.28
N GLU A 4 7.13 -15.01 23.22
CA GLU A 4 8.52 -14.54 23.22
C GLU A 4 8.67 -13.55 22.06
N LEU A 5 8.99 -12.32 22.42
CA LEU A 5 9.33 -11.23 21.50
C LEU A 5 10.59 -11.65 20.73
N ARG A 6 10.42 -12.17 19.52
CA ARG A 6 11.54 -12.42 18.60
C ARG A 6 12.01 -11.07 18.04
N HIS A 7 12.99 -10.49 18.70
CA HIS A 7 13.63 -9.23 18.27
C HIS A 7 14.49 -9.35 16.99
N ASP A 8 14.74 -10.58 16.48
CA ASP A 8 15.70 -10.85 15.40
C ASP A 8 15.07 -11.28 14.07
N ARG A 9 13.81 -10.98 13.81
CA ARG A 9 13.26 -11.26 12.48
C ARG A 9 13.82 -10.26 11.47
N VAL A 10 14.37 -10.80 10.38
CA VAL A 10 14.67 -10.03 9.15
C VAL A 10 13.37 -9.37 8.67
N MET A 11 13.39 -8.05 8.51
CA MET A 11 12.24 -7.33 7.97
C MET A 11 12.28 -7.35 6.44
N HIS A 12 11.12 -7.53 5.84
CA HIS A 12 10.93 -7.34 4.40
C HIS A 12 10.63 -5.86 4.15
N ILE A 13 11.50 -5.21 3.41
CA ILE A 13 11.51 -3.75 3.28
C ILE A 13 11.07 -3.37 1.88
N SER A 14 10.02 -2.58 1.82
CA SER A 14 9.54 -2.02 0.55
C SER A 14 9.56 -0.49 0.57
N MET A 15 9.49 0.10 -0.61
CA MET A 15 9.34 1.54 -0.81
C MET A 15 8.21 1.84 -1.77
N THR A 16 7.39 2.84 -1.46
CA THR A 16 6.46 3.41 -2.43
C THR A 16 7.15 4.53 -3.19
N VAL A 17 7.34 4.31 -4.49
CA VAL A 17 8.09 5.22 -5.38
C VAL A 17 7.15 6.27 -5.96
N PRO A 18 7.44 7.56 -5.78
CA PRO A 18 6.75 8.62 -6.52
C PRO A 18 7.04 8.49 -8.02
N THR A 19 6.00 8.47 -8.85
CA THR A 19 6.12 8.39 -10.31
C THR A 19 5.86 9.74 -10.96
N ASP A 20 6.51 10.80 -10.46
CA ASP A 20 6.33 12.15 -10.99
C ASP A 20 7.03 12.36 -12.33
N ASP A 21 8.13 11.65 -12.58
CA ASP A 21 8.90 11.66 -13.83
C ASP A 21 9.13 10.22 -14.31
N LEU A 22 8.44 9.83 -15.37
CA LEU A 22 8.55 8.50 -15.97
C LEU A 22 9.91 8.24 -16.63
N THR A 23 10.70 9.27 -16.90
CA THR A 23 12.04 9.11 -17.51
C THR A 23 13.09 8.59 -16.52
N THR A 24 12.84 8.74 -15.21
CA THR A 24 13.74 8.31 -14.13
C THR A 24 13.46 6.88 -13.64
N VAL A 25 12.39 6.23 -14.09
CA VAL A 25 11.96 4.90 -13.62
C VAL A 25 13.12 3.90 -13.62
N ARG A 26 13.87 3.80 -14.74
CA ARG A 26 14.98 2.88 -14.87
C ARG A 26 16.06 3.04 -13.79
N SER A 27 16.50 4.28 -13.56
CA SER A 27 17.54 4.56 -12.57
C SER A 27 17.06 4.35 -11.15
N VAL A 28 15.85 4.82 -10.83
CA VAL A 28 15.28 4.73 -9.48
C VAL A 28 15.07 3.27 -9.06
N TYR A 29 14.48 2.43 -9.90
CA TYR A 29 14.22 1.04 -9.52
C TYR A 29 15.49 0.18 -9.45
N ARG A 30 16.50 0.47 -10.28
CA ARG A 30 17.82 -0.15 -10.14
C ARG A 30 18.50 0.25 -8.84
N GLU A 31 18.46 1.52 -8.49
CA GLU A 31 19.03 2.01 -7.24
C GLU A 31 18.33 1.39 -6.02
N LEU A 32 17.00 1.24 -6.03
CA LEU A 32 16.28 0.52 -4.98
C LEU A 32 16.78 -0.92 -4.82
N GLU A 33 16.98 -1.63 -5.92
CA GLU A 33 17.53 -2.98 -5.89
C GLU A 33 18.97 -2.99 -5.34
N GLU A 34 19.81 -2.04 -5.76
CA GLU A 34 21.19 -1.90 -5.31
C GLU A 34 21.30 -1.52 -3.81
N VAL A 35 20.40 -0.68 -3.32
CA VAL A 35 20.30 -0.31 -1.90
C VAL A 35 19.84 -1.50 -1.03
N GLY A 36 19.15 -2.47 -1.61
CA GLY A 36 18.73 -3.68 -0.92
C GLY A 36 17.30 -3.68 -0.44
N TYR A 37 16.41 -2.90 -1.07
CA TYR A 37 14.98 -3.07 -0.87
C TYR A 37 14.53 -4.43 -1.43
N ASP A 38 13.56 -5.06 -0.77
CA ASP A 38 12.98 -6.31 -1.20
C ASP A 38 11.87 -6.08 -2.23
N ARG A 39 11.16 -4.94 -2.13
CA ARG A 39 10.04 -4.59 -3.02
C ARG A 39 9.95 -3.09 -3.29
N ALA A 40 9.53 -2.74 -4.49
CA ALA A 40 9.17 -1.38 -4.88
C ALA A 40 7.72 -1.31 -5.35
N PHE A 41 6.98 -0.35 -4.82
CA PHE A 41 5.60 -0.08 -5.20
C PHE A 41 5.49 1.18 -6.05
N SER A 42 4.75 1.10 -7.15
CA SER A 42 4.23 2.25 -7.88
C SER A 42 2.82 2.58 -7.41
N PHE A 43 2.44 3.85 -7.30
CA PHE A 43 1.08 4.24 -6.96
C PHE A 43 0.43 5.11 -8.04
N GLU A 44 -0.89 5.03 -8.15
CA GLU A 44 -1.66 5.77 -9.14
C GLU A 44 -2.00 7.17 -8.66
N ALA A 45 -1.30 8.17 -9.20
CA ALA A 45 -1.55 9.59 -8.94
C ALA A 45 -1.63 10.38 -10.25
N LYS A 46 -0.50 10.90 -10.73
CA LYS A 46 -0.40 11.66 -11.99
C LYS A 46 -0.36 10.73 -13.21
N HIS A 47 0.21 9.54 -13.05
CA HIS A 47 0.46 8.57 -14.09
C HIS A 47 -0.18 7.21 -13.78
N ASP A 48 -0.27 6.36 -14.81
CA ASP A 48 -0.69 4.97 -14.66
C ASP A 48 0.36 4.19 -13.86
N PRO A 49 -0.05 3.36 -12.88
CA PRO A 49 0.88 2.69 -11.97
C PRO A 49 1.57 1.47 -12.60
N PHE A 50 1.05 0.92 -13.70
CA PHE A 50 1.59 -0.30 -14.33
C PHE A 50 2.74 -0.03 -15.29
N LEU A 51 2.72 1.11 -16.00
CA LEU A 51 3.77 1.46 -16.95
C LEU A 51 5.17 1.54 -16.33
N PRO A 52 5.37 2.21 -15.17
CA PRO A 52 6.67 2.19 -14.50
C PRO A 52 7.16 0.78 -14.16
N LEU A 53 6.26 -0.11 -13.75
CA LEU A 53 6.61 -1.48 -13.36
C LEU A 53 7.03 -2.33 -14.56
N ALA A 54 6.42 -2.15 -15.73
CA ALA A 54 6.85 -2.81 -16.96
C ALA A 54 8.27 -2.40 -17.35
N VAL A 55 8.60 -1.10 -17.21
CA VAL A 55 9.97 -0.61 -17.46
C VAL A 55 10.95 -1.12 -16.41
N ALA A 56 10.56 -1.10 -15.12
CA ALA A 56 11.38 -1.57 -14.01
C ALA A 56 11.72 -3.06 -14.13
N ALA A 57 10.79 -3.89 -14.62
CA ALA A 57 10.96 -5.33 -14.78
C ALA A 57 12.16 -5.69 -15.68
N GLU A 58 12.45 -4.89 -16.71
CA GLU A 58 13.58 -5.09 -17.59
C GLU A 58 14.93 -4.69 -16.97
N HIS A 59 14.89 -3.94 -15.86
CA HIS A 59 16.09 -3.34 -15.27
C HIS A 59 16.36 -3.79 -13.83
N THR A 60 15.56 -4.74 -13.32
CA THR A 60 15.71 -5.36 -12.00
C THR A 60 15.67 -6.88 -12.12
N SER A 61 16.35 -7.58 -11.22
CA SER A 61 16.52 -9.04 -11.28
C SER A 61 15.82 -9.78 -10.15
N HIS A 62 15.76 -9.18 -8.95
CA HIS A 62 15.21 -9.80 -7.74
C HIS A 62 14.25 -8.90 -6.96
N LEU A 63 14.24 -7.60 -7.26
CA LEU A 63 13.29 -6.66 -6.64
C LEU A 63 11.85 -7.06 -6.97
N GLU A 64 11.02 -7.32 -5.98
CA GLU A 64 9.59 -7.47 -6.21
C GLU A 64 8.97 -6.14 -6.65
N LEU A 65 8.07 -6.18 -7.61
CA LEU A 65 7.42 -5.02 -8.20
C LEU A 65 5.91 -5.07 -7.94
N GLY A 66 5.33 -3.99 -7.47
CA GLY A 66 3.90 -4.00 -7.19
C GLY A 66 3.23 -2.63 -7.32
N THR A 67 1.92 -2.63 -7.23
CA THR A 67 1.13 -1.39 -7.13
C THR A 67 0.71 -1.14 -5.68
N ALA A 68 0.86 0.10 -5.19
CA ALA A 68 0.34 0.51 -3.88
C ALA A 68 -0.24 1.93 -3.94
N ILE A 69 -1.38 2.06 -4.55
CA ILE A 69 -2.29 1.10 -5.14
C ILE A 69 -2.62 1.45 -6.60
N ALA A 70 -3.04 0.48 -7.38
CA ALA A 70 -3.81 0.74 -8.58
C ALA A 70 -5.28 0.96 -8.21
N ILE A 71 -5.93 1.95 -8.84
CA ILE A 71 -7.33 2.30 -8.57
C ILE A 71 -8.24 1.26 -9.23
N ALA A 72 -8.74 0.32 -8.43
CA ALA A 72 -9.53 -0.82 -8.90
C ALA A 72 -10.81 -0.39 -9.63
N PHE A 73 -11.54 0.60 -9.08
CA PHE A 73 -12.85 0.99 -9.65
C PHE A 73 -12.77 1.87 -10.89
N ALA A 74 -11.56 2.29 -11.27
CA ALA A 74 -11.30 2.93 -12.56
C ALA A 74 -11.16 1.91 -13.70
N ARG A 75 -11.09 0.60 -13.40
CA ARG A 75 -10.82 -0.50 -14.34
C ARG A 75 -11.82 -1.64 -14.18
N THR A 76 -11.82 -2.57 -15.15
CA THR A 76 -12.59 -3.82 -15.04
C THR A 76 -11.73 -4.95 -14.47
N PRO A 77 -12.33 -6.00 -13.86
CA PRO A 77 -11.60 -7.18 -13.44
C PRO A 77 -10.76 -7.81 -14.56
N MET A 78 -11.29 -7.87 -15.78
CA MET A 78 -10.58 -8.41 -16.94
C MET A 78 -9.32 -7.59 -17.28
N THR A 79 -9.40 -6.26 -17.27
CA THR A 79 -8.24 -5.39 -17.52
C THR A 79 -7.16 -5.58 -16.46
N LEU A 80 -7.56 -5.69 -15.19
CA LEU A 80 -6.62 -5.91 -14.09
C LEU A 80 -6.03 -7.33 -14.12
N ALA A 81 -6.84 -8.32 -14.52
CA ALA A 81 -6.36 -9.69 -14.71
C ALA A 81 -5.28 -9.78 -15.79
N ASN A 82 -5.50 -9.16 -16.97
CA ASN A 82 -4.50 -9.10 -18.03
C ASN A 82 -3.21 -8.42 -17.55
N LEU A 83 -3.32 -7.21 -16.97
CA LEU A 83 -2.16 -6.47 -16.48
C LEU A 83 -1.37 -7.26 -15.43
N GLY A 84 -2.06 -7.92 -14.50
CA GLY A 84 -1.41 -8.75 -13.49
C GLY A 84 -0.71 -9.96 -14.08
N TRP A 85 -1.35 -10.64 -15.04
CA TRP A 85 -0.80 -11.82 -15.70
C TRP A 85 0.44 -11.51 -16.53
N ASP A 86 0.35 -10.43 -17.32
CA ASP A 86 1.45 -10.00 -18.17
C ASP A 86 2.66 -9.55 -17.32
N LEU A 87 2.42 -8.75 -16.27
CA LEU A 87 3.49 -8.32 -15.38
C LEU A 87 4.09 -9.47 -14.58
N GLN A 88 3.28 -10.45 -14.15
CA GLN A 88 3.79 -11.66 -13.51
C GLN A 88 4.76 -12.41 -14.42
N THR A 89 4.43 -12.52 -15.71
CA THR A 89 5.28 -13.14 -16.72
C THR A 89 6.57 -12.33 -16.95
N ILE A 90 6.45 -11.02 -17.21
CA ILE A 90 7.59 -10.14 -17.51
C ILE A 90 8.56 -10.05 -16.34
N THR A 91 8.04 -10.03 -15.11
CA THR A 91 8.86 -9.96 -13.88
C THR A 91 9.44 -11.30 -13.46
N GLY A 92 9.09 -12.41 -14.12
CA GLY A 92 9.53 -13.74 -13.70
C GLY A 92 8.96 -14.17 -12.35
N GLY A 93 7.69 -13.82 -12.05
CA GLY A 93 7.01 -14.20 -10.81
C GLY A 93 7.14 -13.19 -9.66
N ARG A 94 7.73 -12.02 -9.91
CA ARG A 94 8.00 -11.00 -8.87
C ARG A 94 6.92 -9.90 -8.79
N PHE A 95 5.75 -10.08 -9.42
CA PHE A 95 4.72 -9.05 -9.43
C PHE A 95 3.71 -9.21 -8.28
N VAL A 96 3.27 -8.09 -7.72
CA VAL A 96 2.22 -8.02 -6.68
C VAL A 96 1.18 -6.99 -7.09
N LEU A 97 -0.08 -7.42 -7.19
CA LEU A 97 -1.20 -6.55 -7.55
C LEU A 97 -1.84 -5.93 -6.32
N GLY A 98 -1.46 -4.69 -6.01
CA GLY A 98 -2.07 -3.91 -4.93
C GLY A 98 -3.22 -3.04 -5.43
N LEU A 99 -4.42 -3.22 -4.87
CA LEU A 99 -5.68 -2.60 -5.29
C LEU A 99 -6.29 -1.75 -4.21
N GLY A 100 -6.85 -0.60 -4.59
CA GLY A 100 -7.65 0.25 -3.70
C GLY A 100 -8.86 0.82 -4.41
N SER A 101 -9.91 1.13 -3.63
CA SER A 101 -11.17 1.65 -4.19
C SER A 101 -11.10 3.10 -4.64
N GLN A 102 -10.17 3.89 -4.10
CA GLN A 102 -10.17 5.35 -4.15
C GLN A 102 -11.45 5.92 -3.46
N ILE A 103 -11.73 7.19 -3.60
CA ILE A 103 -12.90 7.87 -3.04
C ILE A 103 -13.93 8.19 -4.15
N ALA A 104 -15.20 8.31 -3.76
CA ALA A 104 -16.32 8.51 -4.68
C ALA A 104 -16.15 9.68 -5.66
N PRO A 105 -15.68 10.89 -5.26
CA PRO A 105 -15.47 12.00 -6.19
C PRO A 105 -14.47 11.66 -7.30
N HIS A 106 -13.34 11.03 -6.97
CA HIS A 106 -12.37 10.65 -7.99
C HIS A 106 -12.92 9.61 -8.96
N ILE A 107 -13.65 8.61 -8.46
CA ILE A 107 -14.22 7.57 -9.34
C ILE A 107 -15.28 8.17 -10.28
N ARG A 108 -16.18 9.00 -9.75
CA ARG A 108 -17.25 9.60 -10.56
C ARG A 108 -16.76 10.71 -11.49
N ASP A 109 -15.98 11.64 -10.93
CA ASP A 109 -15.76 12.94 -11.58
C ASP A 109 -14.42 12.97 -12.36
N ARG A 110 -13.44 12.12 -11.98
CA ARG A 110 -12.16 11.97 -12.69
C ARG A 110 -12.16 10.79 -13.64
N PHE A 111 -12.70 9.63 -13.23
CA PHE A 111 -12.69 8.40 -14.04
C PHE A 111 -14.00 8.13 -14.76
N SER A 112 -15.05 8.92 -14.50
CA SER A 112 -16.39 8.74 -15.10
C SER A 112 -16.97 7.34 -14.91
N MET A 113 -16.71 6.75 -13.74
CA MET A 113 -17.15 5.40 -13.40
C MET A 113 -18.19 5.39 -12.27
N PRO A 114 -19.11 4.40 -12.25
CA PRO A 114 -20.11 4.31 -11.20
C PRO A 114 -19.48 4.05 -9.82
N TRP A 115 -20.09 4.64 -8.79
CA TRP A 115 -19.73 4.39 -7.39
C TRP A 115 -20.95 3.84 -6.63
N SER A 116 -20.85 2.63 -6.17
CA SER A 116 -21.84 2.00 -5.30
C SER A 116 -21.24 0.88 -4.48
N ARG A 117 -21.72 0.68 -3.25
CA ARG A 117 -21.37 -0.43 -2.36
C ARG A 117 -19.87 -0.81 -2.43
N PRO A 118 -18.94 0.11 -2.05
CA PRO A 118 -17.51 -0.08 -2.35
C PRO A 118 -16.89 -1.31 -1.68
N VAL A 119 -17.41 -1.74 -0.55
CA VAL A 119 -16.92 -2.90 0.23
C VAL A 119 -17.22 -4.19 -0.54
N GLU A 120 -18.49 -4.40 -0.88
CA GLU A 120 -18.96 -5.58 -1.62
C GLU A 120 -18.35 -5.61 -3.03
N ARG A 121 -18.25 -4.45 -3.67
CA ARG A 121 -17.65 -4.33 -5.00
C ARG A 121 -16.16 -4.67 -5.00
N MET A 122 -15.41 -4.31 -3.95
CA MET A 122 -14.00 -4.68 -3.83
C MET A 122 -13.83 -6.19 -3.65
N ALA A 123 -14.64 -6.80 -2.79
CA ALA A 123 -14.62 -8.24 -2.61
C ALA A 123 -14.93 -8.99 -3.93
N GLU A 124 -15.93 -8.52 -4.67
CA GLU A 124 -16.30 -9.10 -5.95
C GLU A 124 -15.23 -8.88 -7.03
N MET A 125 -14.60 -7.69 -7.06
CA MET A 125 -13.47 -7.38 -7.96
C MET A 125 -12.35 -8.41 -7.81
N VAL A 126 -11.90 -8.68 -6.58
CA VAL A 126 -10.82 -9.64 -6.30
C VAL A 126 -11.26 -11.07 -6.69
N ARG A 127 -12.47 -11.48 -6.33
CA ARG A 127 -13.00 -12.80 -6.72
C ARG A 127 -13.13 -12.98 -8.24
N ALA A 128 -13.55 -11.92 -8.95
CA ALA A 128 -13.65 -11.93 -10.41
C ALA A 128 -12.26 -12.06 -11.07
N ILE A 129 -11.25 -11.33 -10.60
CA ILE A 129 -9.86 -11.44 -11.07
C ILE A 129 -9.37 -12.88 -10.87
N ARG A 130 -9.54 -13.44 -9.67
CA ARG A 130 -9.14 -14.84 -9.38
C ARG A 130 -9.85 -15.86 -10.25
N ALA A 131 -11.15 -15.68 -10.52
CA ALA A 131 -11.91 -16.57 -11.40
C ALA A 131 -11.40 -16.51 -12.85
N ILE A 132 -10.99 -15.32 -13.33
CA ILE A 132 -10.37 -15.15 -14.64
C ILE A 132 -9.02 -15.90 -14.68
N TRP A 133 -8.15 -15.67 -13.71
CA TRP A 133 -6.84 -16.35 -13.63
C TRP A 133 -6.97 -17.86 -13.50
N ALA A 134 -7.91 -18.36 -12.69
CA ALA A 134 -8.17 -19.80 -12.58
C ALA A 134 -8.62 -20.40 -13.92
N SER A 135 -9.44 -19.67 -14.70
CA SER A 135 -9.83 -20.11 -16.04
C SER A 135 -8.61 -20.24 -16.98
N TRP A 136 -7.67 -19.32 -16.92
CA TRP A 136 -6.44 -19.38 -17.72
C TRP A 136 -5.46 -20.45 -17.24
N GLU A 137 -5.31 -20.59 -15.92
CA GLU A 137 -4.39 -21.58 -15.32
C GLU A 137 -4.83 -23.01 -15.58
N ASP A 138 -6.12 -23.28 -15.35
CA ASP A 138 -6.69 -24.63 -15.40
C ASP A 138 -7.31 -24.99 -16.76
N GLY A 139 -7.43 -24.04 -17.70
CA GLY A 139 -8.15 -24.21 -18.97
C GLY A 139 -9.65 -24.46 -18.76
N THR A 140 -10.20 -24.05 -17.63
CA THR A 140 -11.63 -24.27 -17.31
C THR A 140 -12.50 -23.15 -17.90
N ARG A 141 -13.81 -23.50 -18.10
CA ARG A 141 -14.76 -22.52 -18.62
C ARG A 141 -14.93 -21.36 -17.63
N LEU A 142 -14.70 -20.11 -18.10
CA LEU A 142 -15.00 -18.92 -17.33
C LEU A 142 -16.52 -18.73 -17.17
N ASP A 143 -17.02 -18.79 -15.93
CA ASP A 143 -18.42 -18.53 -15.58
C ASP A 143 -18.52 -17.83 -14.20
N PHE A 144 -18.14 -16.56 -14.17
CA PHE A 144 -18.28 -15.70 -13.00
C PHE A 144 -19.49 -14.79 -13.14
N ARG A 145 -20.41 -14.83 -12.17
CA ARG A 145 -21.65 -14.04 -12.13
C ARG A 145 -21.82 -13.42 -10.76
N GLY A 146 -21.56 -12.11 -10.67
CA GLY A 146 -21.71 -11.32 -9.45
C GLY A 146 -22.75 -10.21 -9.63
N ASP A 147 -22.86 -9.39 -8.59
CA ASP A 147 -23.74 -8.22 -8.57
C ASP A 147 -23.20 -7.05 -9.43
N PHE A 148 -21.87 -6.94 -9.52
CA PHE A 148 -21.17 -5.85 -10.22
C PHE A 148 -20.51 -6.29 -11.51
N TYR A 149 -20.07 -7.56 -11.58
CA TYR A 149 -19.27 -8.06 -12.70
C TYR A 149 -19.79 -9.40 -13.18
N THR A 150 -19.81 -9.57 -14.51
CA THR A 150 -20.14 -10.84 -15.15
C THR A 150 -19.09 -11.16 -16.21
N HIS A 151 -18.42 -12.29 -16.06
CA HIS A 151 -17.41 -12.80 -16.99
C HIS A 151 -17.75 -14.25 -17.37
N THR A 152 -18.34 -14.43 -18.55
CA THR A 152 -18.85 -15.74 -19.01
C THR A 152 -18.37 -16.12 -20.41
N ARG A 153 -17.44 -15.32 -20.97
CA ARG A 153 -16.91 -15.53 -22.30
C ARG A 153 -15.40 -15.51 -22.29
N MET A 154 -14.81 -16.66 -22.60
CA MET A 154 -13.39 -16.83 -22.92
C MET A 154 -13.31 -17.71 -24.16
N ILE A 155 -12.56 -17.30 -25.14
CA ILE A 155 -12.28 -18.09 -26.35
C ILE A 155 -10.76 -18.23 -26.51
N PRO A 156 -10.25 -19.25 -27.20
CA PRO A 156 -8.80 -19.51 -27.29
C PRO A 156 -7.95 -18.33 -27.77
N ALA A 157 -8.53 -17.43 -28.58
CA ALA A 157 -7.80 -16.24 -29.06
C ALA A 157 -7.54 -15.17 -27.98
N PHE A 158 -8.19 -15.27 -26.83
CA PHE A 158 -8.06 -14.32 -25.68
C PHE A 158 -7.61 -15.00 -24.40
N ASP A 159 -7.29 -16.29 -24.49
CA ASP A 159 -6.78 -17.09 -23.38
C ASP A 159 -5.24 -17.14 -23.48
N PRO A 160 -4.52 -16.51 -22.54
CA PRO A 160 -3.06 -16.53 -22.56
C PRO A 160 -2.47 -17.88 -22.12
N GLY A 161 -3.31 -18.80 -21.61
CA GLY A 161 -2.88 -20.04 -20.99
C GLY A 161 -2.26 -19.85 -19.59
N PRO A 162 -1.73 -20.95 -19.00
CA PRO A 162 -1.17 -20.94 -17.66
C PRO A 162 0.08 -20.07 -17.56
N ASN A 163 0.25 -19.41 -16.41
CA ASN A 163 1.45 -18.62 -16.14
C ASN A 163 2.53 -19.52 -15.53
N PRO A 164 3.76 -19.56 -16.07
CA PRO A 164 4.83 -20.42 -15.55
C PRO A 164 5.23 -20.10 -14.10
N HIS A 165 4.79 -18.93 -13.58
CA HIS A 165 5.06 -18.47 -12.21
C HIS A 165 3.81 -18.51 -11.32
N GLY A 166 2.68 -19.01 -11.83
CA GLY A 166 1.38 -18.95 -11.17
C GLY A 166 0.79 -17.53 -11.10
N PRO A 167 -0.43 -17.38 -10.55
CA PRO A 167 -1.08 -16.08 -10.43
C PRO A 167 -0.34 -15.17 -9.45
N PRO A 168 -0.30 -13.85 -9.71
CA PRO A 168 0.28 -12.90 -8.78
C PRO A 168 -0.53 -12.81 -7.47
N ARG A 169 0.14 -12.44 -6.39
CA ARG A 169 -0.54 -12.11 -5.12
C ARG A 169 -1.36 -10.83 -5.30
N ILE A 170 -2.54 -10.80 -4.65
CA ILE A 170 -3.41 -9.63 -4.60
C ILE A 170 -3.37 -9.05 -3.19
N LEU A 171 -2.86 -7.84 -3.05
CA LEU A 171 -3.00 -7.05 -1.83
C LEU A 171 -4.12 -6.03 -2.04
N THR A 172 -4.87 -5.74 -0.98
CA THR A 172 -5.85 -4.65 -1.03
C THR A 172 -5.47 -3.56 -0.03
N ALA A 173 -5.92 -2.34 -0.31
CA ALA A 173 -5.84 -1.22 0.61
C ALA A 173 -7.22 -0.60 0.78
N GLY A 174 -7.46 -0.06 1.95
CA GLY A 174 -8.71 0.62 2.25
C GLY A 174 -8.71 1.21 3.64
N PHE A 175 -9.82 1.83 3.99
CA PHE A 175 -10.00 2.41 5.30
C PHE A 175 -11.36 2.01 5.90
N GLY A 176 -11.38 1.89 7.22
CA GLY A 176 -12.56 1.48 7.98
C GLY A 176 -12.70 -0.04 8.12
N PRO A 177 -13.39 -0.49 9.19
CA PRO A 177 -13.36 -1.89 9.63
C PRO A 177 -13.89 -2.86 8.56
N ARG A 178 -14.94 -2.50 7.83
CA ARG A 178 -15.52 -3.38 6.81
C ARG A 178 -14.62 -3.57 5.59
N MET A 179 -13.95 -2.50 5.09
CA MET A 179 -13.03 -2.62 3.97
C MET A 179 -11.77 -3.41 4.37
N THR A 180 -11.27 -3.19 5.60
CA THR A 180 -10.15 -3.95 6.15
C THR A 180 -10.50 -5.43 6.36
N GLN A 181 -11.72 -5.73 6.83
CA GLN A 181 -12.21 -7.11 6.98
C GLN A 181 -12.25 -7.83 5.62
N VAL A 182 -12.74 -7.17 4.57
CA VAL A 182 -12.78 -7.73 3.21
C VAL A 182 -11.39 -8.16 2.71
N ALA A 183 -10.32 -7.44 3.08
CA ALA A 183 -8.96 -7.88 2.76
C ALA A 183 -8.69 -9.29 3.30
N GLY A 184 -9.00 -9.55 4.56
CA GLY A 184 -8.89 -10.89 5.17
C GLY A 184 -9.76 -11.94 4.47
N GLU A 185 -10.94 -11.56 3.95
CA GLU A 185 -11.87 -12.50 3.30
C GLU A 185 -11.40 -12.94 1.91
N VAL A 186 -10.73 -12.06 1.13
CA VAL A 186 -10.53 -12.33 -0.32
C VAL A 186 -9.13 -12.09 -0.84
N ALA A 187 -8.28 -11.32 -0.14
CA ALA A 187 -6.95 -10.93 -0.60
C ALA A 187 -5.84 -11.80 0.04
N ASP A 188 -4.64 -11.74 -0.52
CA ASP A 188 -3.44 -12.37 0.04
C ASP A 188 -2.75 -11.48 1.08
N GLY A 189 -3.13 -10.21 1.14
CA GLY A 189 -2.60 -9.28 2.11
C GLY A 189 -3.28 -7.91 2.09
N PHE A 190 -2.79 -7.04 2.97
CA PHE A 190 -3.32 -5.69 3.15
C PHE A 190 -2.20 -4.66 3.23
N LEU A 191 -2.34 -3.59 2.46
CA LEU A 191 -1.50 -2.41 2.49
C LEU A 191 -2.12 -1.40 3.46
N VAL A 192 -1.50 -1.26 4.63
CA VAL A 192 -1.99 -0.32 5.65
C VAL A 192 -1.72 1.12 5.19
N HIS A 193 -2.73 1.98 5.30
CA HIS A 193 -2.57 3.39 4.94
C HIS A 193 -1.49 4.08 5.81
N PRO A 194 -0.72 5.04 5.28
CA PRO A 194 0.33 5.74 6.04
C PRO A 194 -0.13 6.42 7.33
N VAL A 195 -1.42 6.84 7.41
CA VAL A 195 -2.01 7.33 8.65
C VAL A 195 -2.33 6.14 9.54
N ASN A 196 -1.32 5.66 10.23
CA ASN A 196 -1.45 4.58 11.22
C ASN A 196 -0.50 4.83 12.39
N SER A 197 -0.79 4.21 13.50
CA SER A 197 0.04 4.15 14.69
C SER A 197 0.07 2.71 15.20
N ARG A 198 0.99 2.37 16.10
CA ARG A 198 0.94 1.07 16.78
C ARG A 198 -0.44 0.82 17.42
N GLY A 199 -1.00 1.85 18.06
CA GLY A 199 -2.34 1.78 18.66
C GLY A 199 -3.42 1.46 17.63
N SER A 200 -3.45 2.16 16.49
CA SER A 200 -4.44 1.91 15.44
C SER A 200 -4.27 0.55 14.74
N LEU A 201 -3.04 0.07 14.60
CA LEU A 201 -2.78 -1.28 14.09
C LEU A 201 -3.38 -2.35 15.01
N LEU A 202 -3.15 -2.24 16.32
CA LEU A 202 -3.62 -3.21 17.30
C LEU A 202 -5.13 -3.12 17.55
N GLN A 203 -5.71 -1.92 17.56
CA GLN A 203 -7.10 -1.72 17.98
C GLN A 203 -8.11 -1.66 16.83
N LEU A 204 -7.68 -1.27 15.64
CA LEU A 204 -8.57 -1.10 14.48
C LEU A 204 -8.24 -2.08 13.35
N THR A 205 -6.96 -2.20 12.97
CA THR A 205 -6.56 -2.94 11.75
C THR A 205 -6.55 -4.44 11.98
N LEU A 206 -5.77 -4.93 12.93
CA LEU A 206 -5.62 -6.37 13.19
C LEU A 206 -6.93 -7.07 13.51
N PRO A 207 -7.81 -6.55 14.42
CA PRO A 207 -9.07 -7.22 14.71
C PRO A 207 -9.99 -7.35 13.48
N ALA A 208 -9.98 -6.36 12.58
CA ALA A 208 -10.77 -6.41 11.36
C ALA A 208 -10.21 -7.43 10.35
N ILE A 209 -8.88 -7.52 10.19
CA ILE A 209 -8.23 -8.53 9.34
C ILE A 209 -8.50 -9.93 9.89
N GLU A 210 -8.31 -10.15 11.18
CA GLU A 210 -8.54 -11.45 11.83
C GLU A 210 -10.00 -11.92 11.67
N ALA A 211 -10.96 -11.00 11.80
CA ALA A 211 -12.37 -11.30 11.55
C ALA A 211 -12.62 -11.73 10.09
N GLY A 212 -11.95 -11.11 9.11
CA GLY A 212 -12.05 -11.47 7.70
C GLY A 212 -11.39 -12.81 7.40
N LEU A 213 -10.22 -13.07 7.95
CA LEU A 213 -9.51 -14.34 7.80
C LEU A 213 -10.32 -15.49 8.42
N ALA A 214 -10.86 -15.31 9.62
CA ALA A 214 -11.72 -16.30 10.27
C ALA A 214 -12.99 -16.60 9.45
N ALA A 215 -13.57 -15.60 8.79
CA ALA A 215 -14.74 -15.79 7.91
C ALA A 215 -14.43 -16.58 6.64
N SER A 216 -13.15 -16.74 6.28
CA SER A 216 -12.66 -17.49 5.12
C SER A 216 -11.80 -18.71 5.48
N ASP A 217 -11.86 -19.16 6.74
CA ASP A 217 -11.09 -20.29 7.28
C ASP A 217 -9.57 -20.15 7.08
N ARG A 218 -9.04 -18.89 7.17
CA ARG A 218 -7.63 -18.57 6.99
C ARG A 218 -7.02 -17.99 8.28
N THR A 219 -5.70 -17.92 8.31
CA THR A 219 -4.92 -17.43 9.45
C THR A 219 -3.94 -16.32 9.03
N MET A 220 -3.43 -15.56 10.01
CA MET A 220 -2.40 -14.54 9.77
C MET A 220 -1.09 -15.11 9.19
N ALA A 221 -0.84 -16.42 9.31
CA ALA A 221 0.35 -17.05 8.72
C ALA A 221 0.29 -17.11 7.18
N GLU A 222 -0.90 -16.97 6.62
CA GLU A 222 -1.18 -17.00 5.18
C GLU A 222 -1.47 -15.60 4.61
N PHE A 223 -1.22 -14.55 5.41
CA PHE A 223 -1.63 -13.19 5.09
C PHE A 223 -0.49 -12.19 5.26
N GLU A 224 -0.28 -11.39 4.24
CA GLU A 224 0.76 -10.36 4.23
C GLU A 224 0.20 -9.01 4.74
N LEU A 225 0.76 -8.50 5.83
CA LEU A 225 0.40 -7.19 6.36
C LEU A 225 1.54 -6.20 6.12
N VAL A 226 1.42 -5.36 5.09
CA VAL A 226 2.43 -4.35 4.76
C VAL A 226 2.12 -3.06 5.50
N CYS A 227 2.93 -2.72 6.49
CA CYS A 227 2.78 -1.51 7.27
C CYS A 227 3.50 -0.33 6.60
N VAL A 228 2.73 0.53 5.93
CA VAL A 228 3.29 1.75 5.35
C VAL A 228 3.64 2.72 6.48
N THR A 229 4.92 3.06 6.58
CA THR A 229 5.49 3.84 7.67
C THR A 229 6.10 5.14 7.15
N ILE A 230 5.58 6.26 7.63
CA ILE A 230 6.14 7.58 7.35
C ILE A 230 7.41 7.76 8.19
N VAL A 231 8.50 8.18 7.53
CA VAL A 231 9.79 8.44 8.19
C VAL A 231 10.11 9.92 8.12
N VAL A 232 10.44 10.50 9.27
CA VAL A 232 10.99 11.86 9.42
C VAL A 232 12.43 11.73 9.88
N THR A 233 13.37 12.00 8.99
CA THR A 233 14.81 11.93 9.26
C THR A 233 15.56 12.91 8.36
N GLY A 234 16.82 13.17 8.68
CA GLY A 234 17.72 14.00 7.90
C GLY A 234 19.15 13.84 8.40
N ARG A 235 20.13 14.01 7.50
CA ARG A 235 21.57 14.01 7.84
C ARG A 235 22.04 15.35 8.38
N THR A 236 21.25 16.40 8.14
CA THR A 236 21.46 17.77 8.65
C THR A 236 20.18 18.25 9.31
N GLU A 237 20.31 19.24 10.20
CA GLU A 237 19.16 19.89 10.84
C GLU A 237 18.19 20.48 9.80
N GLU A 238 18.72 21.05 8.70
CA GLU A 238 17.90 21.60 7.63
C GLU A 238 17.08 20.51 6.91
N GLU A 239 17.68 19.35 6.61
CA GLU A 239 16.98 18.21 6.02
C GLU A 239 15.92 17.67 6.97
N PHE A 240 16.26 17.54 8.24
CA PHE A 240 15.35 17.05 9.28
C PHE A 240 14.11 17.95 9.41
N GLU A 241 14.29 19.27 9.57
CA GLU A 241 13.17 20.20 9.68
C GLU A 241 12.36 20.31 8.39
N ARG A 242 12.99 20.17 7.23
CA ARG A 242 12.28 20.09 5.95
C ARG A 242 11.39 18.83 5.88
N SER A 243 11.92 17.68 6.27
CA SER A 243 11.18 16.42 6.35
C SER A 243 10.01 16.53 7.33
N ARG A 244 10.27 17.05 8.53
CA ARG A 244 9.29 17.25 9.60
C ARG A 244 8.13 18.16 9.18
N SER A 245 8.44 19.31 8.59
CA SER A 245 7.44 20.25 8.07
C SER A 245 6.59 19.62 6.97
N ALA A 246 7.21 18.88 6.07
CA ALA A 246 6.51 18.21 4.98
C ALA A 246 5.51 17.15 5.49
N VAL A 247 5.92 16.36 6.48
CA VAL A 247 5.07 15.33 7.07
C VAL A 247 3.92 15.94 7.86
N ARG A 248 4.15 17.04 8.61
CA ARG A 248 3.06 17.79 9.25
C ARG A 248 1.99 18.25 8.24
N GLN A 249 2.42 18.83 7.12
CA GLN A 249 1.49 19.25 6.07
C GLN A 249 0.72 18.07 5.47
N GLN A 250 1.39 16.93 5.29
CA GLN A 250 0.75 15.71 4.80
C GLN A 250 -0.27 15.15 5.78
N LEU A 251 0.07 15.06 7.07
CA LEU A 251 -0.87 14.60 8.11
C LEU A 251 -2.07 15.53 8.23
N ALA A 252 -1.85 16.85 8.17
CA ALA A 252 -2.91 17.84 8.15
C ALA A 252 -3.85 17.65 6.94
N PHE A 253 -3.28 17.42 5.75
CA PHE A 253 -4.06 17.10 4.55
C PHE A 253 -4.88 15.82 4.75
N TYR A 254 -4.30 14.75 5.26
CA TYR A 254 -5.02 13.52 5.58
C TYR A 254 -6.16 13.74 6.58
N GLY A 255 -5.94 14.61 7.59
CA GLY A 255 -6.94 14.98 8.58
C GLY A 255 -8.19 15.65 8.00
N THR A 256 -8.16 16.11 6.73
CA THR A 256 -9.36 16.62 6.04
C THR A 256 -10.32 15.52 5.57
N THR A 257 -9.85 14.28 5.51
CA THR A 257 -10.59 13.15 4.95
C THR A 257 -11.36 12.41 6.06
N PRO A 258 -12.69 12.36 6.02
CA PRO A 258 -13.50 11.74 7.09
C PRO A 258 -13.13 10.28 7.38
N ALA A 259 -12.68 9.54 6.37
CA ALA A 259 -12.31 8.13 6.53
C ALA A 259 -11.13 7.92 7.50
N TYR A 260 -10.23 8.91 7.66
CA TYR A 260 -9.06 8.81 8.53
C TYR A 260 -9.32 9.27 9.97
N ARG A 261 -10.48 9.88 10.21
CA ARG A 261 -10.89 10.41 11.52
C ARG A 261 -10.76 9.40 12.66
N PRO A 262 -11.08 8.10 12.51
CA PRO A 262 -10.94 7.13 13.61
C PRO A 262 -9.52 7.03 14.17
N VAL A 263 -8.47 7.23 13.35
CA VAL A 263 -7.08 7.24 13.83
C VAL A 263 -6.78 8.52 14.62
N PHE A 264 -7.30 9.66 14.16
CA PHE A 264 -7.18 10.93 14.89
C PHE A 264 -7.92 10.88 16.22
N GLU A 265 -9.15 10.33 16.25
CA GLU A 265 -9.96 10.15 17.46
C GLU A 265 -9.29 9.23 18.48
N LEU A 266 -8.61 8.17 18.03
CA LEU A 266 -7.89 7.24 18.90
C LEU A 266 -6.77 7.93 19.70
N HIS A 267 -6.27 9.08 19.18
CA HIS A 267 -5.21 9.87 19.79
C HIS A 267 -5.67 11.26 20.24
N ASP A 268 -6.96 11.41 20.55
CA ASP A 268 -7.56 12.66 21.05
C ASP A 268 -7.31 13.87 20.15
N ARG A 269 -7.30 13.66 18.80
CA ARG A 269 -7.11 14.70 17.77
C ARG A 269 -8.28 14.77 16.78
N GLY A 270 -9.41 14.13 17.09
CA GLY A 270 -10.59 14.10 16.23
C GLY A 270 -11.23 15.48 16.01
N GLU A 271 -11.04 16.41 16.95
CA GLU A 271 -11.52 17.79 16.87
C GLU A 271 -10.78 18.63 15.83
N LEU A 272 -9.61 18.21 15.35
CA LEU A 272 -8.87 18.91 14.31
C LEU A 272 -9.58 18.88 12.95
N HIS A 273 -10.40 17.86 12.68
CA HIS A 273 -11.01 17.63 11.37
C HIS A 273 -11.79 18.83 10.80
N PRO A 274 -12.71 19.50 11.55
CA PRO A 274 -13.44 20.65 11.02
C PRO A 274 -12.54 21.81 10.64
N GLU A 275 -11.52 22.11 11.46
CA GLU A 275 -10.62 23.23 11.24
C GLU A 275 -9.66 22.93 10.07
N LEU A 276 -9.09 21.72 9.98
CA LEU A 276 -8.28 21.29 8.84
C LEU A 276 -9.06 21.40 7.53
N LYS A 277 -10.32 20.96 7.53
CA LYS A 277 -11.19 21.07 6.35
C LYS A 277 -11.48 22.53 5.97
N ARG A 278 -11.69 23.40 6.94
CA ARG A 278 -11.90 24.84 6.73
C ARG A 278 -10.67 25.50 6.10
N LEU A 279 -9.48 25.25 6.68
CA LEU A 279 -8.21 25.78 6.19
C LEU A 279 -7.86 25.27 4.80
N ALA A 280 -8.12 24.00 4.51
CA ALA A 280 -7.93 23.40 3.18
C ALA A 280 -8.80 24.10 2.13
N GLY A 281 -10.06 24.39 2.46
CA GLY A 281 -10.97 25.16 1.60
C GLY A 281 -10.51 26.59 1.29
N LEU A 282 -9.66 27.16 2.15
CA LEU A 282 -9.04 28.47 2.00
C LEU A 282 -7.64 28.43 1.38
N GLY A 283 -7.09 27.23 1.11
CA GLY A 283 -5.73 27.06 0.60
C GLY A 283 -4.63 27.40 1.60
N GLN A 284 -4.92 27.40 2.90
CA GLN A 284 -4.01 27.81 3.99
C GLN A 284 -3.17 26.61 4.48
N TRP A 285 -2.37 26.04 3.61
CA TRP A 285 -1.63 24.78 3.85
C TRP A 285 -0.61 24.85 4.98
N GLU A 286 0.10 25.97 5.13
CA GLU A 286 1.07 26.16 6.21
C GLU A 286 0.37 26.18 7.57
N GLN A 287 -0.77 26.88 7.68
CA GLN A 287 -1.54 26.95 8.92
C GLN A 287 -2.11 25.58 9.29
N MET A 288 -2.48 24.75 8.31
CA MET A 288 -2.90 23.38 8.55
C MET A 288 -1.79 22.54 9.18
N GLY A 289 -0.57 22.63 8.63
CA GLY A 289 0.60 21.92 9.16
C GLY A 289 0.91 22.29 10.61
N ALA A 290 0.72 23.57 10.97
CA ALA A 290 0.94 24.07 12.34
C ALA A 290 -0.03 23.50 13.38
N LEU A 291 -1.17 22.93 12.98
CA LEU A 291 -2.10 22.27 13.88
C LEU A 291 -1.66 20.84 14.28
N ILE A 292 -0.68 20.28 13.58
CA ILE A 292 -0.11 18.98 13.92
C ILE A 292 1.04 19.21 14.90
N ASP A 293 0.80 18.90 16.16
CA ASP A 293 1.82 19.00 17.20
C ASP A 293 2.87 17.87 17.09
N ASP A 294 3.95 17.99 17.85
CA ASP A 294 5.04 17.00 17.83
C ASP A 294 4.59 15.65 18.35
N GLU A 295 3.79 15.61 19.40
CA GLU A 295 3.28 14.38 20.00
C GLU A 295 2.48 13.56 18.97
N PHE A 296 1.58 14.20 18.23
CA PHE A 296 0.79 13.52 17.21
C PHE A 296 1.64 13.14 15.99
N LEU A 297 2.59 14.00 15.59
CA LEU A 297 3.56 13.68 14.53
C LEU A 297 4.32 12.39 14.86
N GLU A 298 4.91 12.29 16.05
CA GLU A 298 5.68 11.12 16.52
C GLU A 298 4.81 9.87 16.73
N THR A 299 3.53 10.06 17.02
CA THR A 299 2.56 8.96 17.11
C THR A 299 2.33 8.30 15.75
N ILE A 300 2.26 9.10 14.68
CA ILE A 300 1.95 8.61 13.33
C ILE A 300 3.22 8.29 12.54
N ALA A 301 4.24 9.13 12.61
CA ALA A 301 5.51 8.96 11.91
C ALA A 301 6.59 8.37 12.82
N VAL A 302 7.60 7.75 12.23
CA VAL A 302 8.84 7.41 12.93
C VAL A 302 9.82 8.58 12.75
N VAL A 303 10.17 9.22 13.84
CA VAL A 303 10.95 10.47 13.88
C VAL A 303 12.27 10.24 14.59
N GLY A 304 13.39 10.61 13.97
CA GLY A 304 14.70 10.47 14.59
C GLY A 304 15.86 10.68 13.61
N GLU A 305 17.07 10.62 14.14
CA GLU A 305 18.29 10.55 13.33
C GLU A 305 18.35 9.24 12.53
N PRO A 306 19.07 9.17 11.41
CA PRO A 306 19.10 7.96 10.56
C PRO A 306 19.37 6.66 11.33
N ALA A 307 20.31 6.67 12.28
CA ALA A 307 20.65 5.49 13.09
C ALA A 307 19.54 5.04 14.06
N GLN A 308 18.59 5.94 14.39
CA GLN A 308 17.49 5.65 15.32
C GLN A 308 16.27 5.05 14.62
N ILE A 309 16.12 5.27 13.30
CA ILE A 309 14.91 4.91 12.56
C ILE A 309 14.66 3.41 12.57
N ALA A 310 15.66 2.58 12.29
CA ALA A 310 15.49 1.13 12.22
C ALA A 310 15.07 0.52 13.58
N PRO A 311 15.69 0.85 14.72
CA PRO A 311 15.21 0.42 16.05
C PRO A 311 13.76 0.84 16.32
N LEU A 312 13.39 2.08 16.02
CA LEU A 312 12.04 2.60 16.24
C LEU A 312 10.98 1.89 15.38
N ILE A 313 11.31 1.57 14.11
CA ILE A 313 10.43 0.77 13.25
C ILE A 313 10.24 -0.64 13.83
N ARG A 314 11.32 -1.30 14.27
CA ARG A 314 11.23 -2.63 14.88
C ARG A 314 10.36 -2.62 16.13
N GLU A 315 10.53 -1.64 17.01
CA GLU A 315 9.69 -1.46 18.19
C GLU A 315 8.22 -1.25 17.82
N ARG A 316 7.95 -0.32 16.88
CA ARG A 316 6.60 0.00 16.42
C ARG A 316 5.86 -1.21 15.88
N LEU A 317 6.53 -2.06 15.08
CA LEU A 317 5.94 -3.20 14.39
C LEU A 317 6.12 -4.53 15.12
N SER A 318 6.79 -4.54 16.27
CA SER A 318 7.02 -5.75 17.06
C SER A 318 5.72 -6.47 17.39
N GLY A 319 5.64 -7.76 17.00
CA GLY A 319 4.46 -8.60 17.19
C GLY A 319 3.26 -8.25 16.28
N ILE A 320 3.44 -7.35 15.32
CA ILE A 320 2.40 -6.92 14.37
C ILE A 320 2.73 -7.41 12.96
N SER A 321 3.89 -7.02 12.45
CA SER A 321 4.32 -7.36 11.09
C SER A 321 5.85 -7.33 10.97
N ASP A 322 6.37 -8.15 10.06
CA ASP A 322 7.74 -8.09 9.55
C ASP A 322 7.83 -7.41 8.16
N GLN A 323 6.72 -6.86 7.67
CA GLN A 323 6.63 -6.18 6.38
C GLN A 323 6.50 -4.66 6.60
N VAL A 324 7.48 -3.88 6.15
CA VAL A 324 7.43 -2.42 6.21
C VAL A 324 7.55 -1.80 4.83
N SER A 325 6.72 -0.80 4.54
CA SER A 325 6.90 0.06 3.37
C SER A 325 7.29 1.45 3.82
N LEU A 326 8.48 1.88 3.47
CA LEU A 326 8.99 3.18 3.84
C LEU A 326 8.42 4.27 2.92
N VAL A 327 7.96 5.35 3.51
CA VAL A 327 7.51 6.54 2.81
C VAL A 327 8.30 7.74 3.32
N ASN A 328 9.11 8.30 2.41
CA ASN A 328 9.76 9.59 2.61
C ASN A 328 9.31 10.55 1.51
N ASN A 329 8.31 11.36 1.80
CA ASN A 329 7.52 12.09 0.79
C ASN A 329 8.24 13.22 0.05
N ARG A 330 9.47 13.54 0.39
CA ARG A 330 10.21 14.63 -0.28
C ARG A 330 11.67 14.34 -0.58
N CYS A 331 12.12 13.12 -0.34
CA CYS A 331 13.41 12.69 -0.84
C CYS A 331 13.17 11.65 -1.94
N PRO A 332 13.25 12.01 -3.23
CA PRO A 332 13.12 11.06 -4.32
C PRO A 332 14.36 10.16 -4.44
N ASP A 333 15.39 10.43 -3.65
CA ASP A 333 16.63 9.67 -3.61
C ASP A 333 16.46 8.40 -2.77
N PRO A 334 16.40 7.19 -3.38
CA PRO A 334 16.33 5.92 -2.66
C PRO A 334 17.49 5.70 -1.70
N GLY A 335 18.67 6.22 -2.03
CA GLY A 335 19.87 6.12 -1.20
C GLY A 335 19.80 6.92 0.11
N HIS A 336 18.85 7.83 0.25
CA HIS A 336 18.67 8.61 1.49
C HIS A 336 18.36 7.74 2.70
N LEU A 337 17.69 6.61 2.52
CA LEU A 337 17.36 5.65 3.58
C LEU A 337 18.24 4.39 3.56
N SER A 338 19.38 4.39 2.83
CA SER A 338 20.24 3.20 2.70
C SER A 338 20.69 2.63 4.04
N GLU A 339 21.11 3.48 4.98
CA GLU A 339 21.51 3.07 6.33
C GLU A 339 20.35 2.43 7.11
N VAL A 340 19.13 2.93 6.91
CA VAL A 340 17.92 2.38 7.52
C VAL A 340 17.60 1.01 6.93
N VAL A 341 17.71 0.87 5.61
CA VAL A 341 17.47 -0.40 4.90
C VAL A 341 18.49 -1.46 5.33
N GLU A 342 19.77 -1.11 5.34
CA GLU A 342 20.84 -2.00 5.82
C GLU A 342 20.57 -2.47 7.27
N ALA A 343 20.27 -1.54 8.16
CA ALA A 343 19.98 -1.85 9.55
C ALA A 343 18.71 -2.70 9.74
N LEU A 344 17.66 -2.52 8.90
CA LEU A 344 16.43 -3.32 8.96
C LEU A 344 16.61 -4.71 8.35
N SER A 345 17.36 -4.83 7.25
CA SER A 345 17.55 -6.09 6.53
C SER A 345 18.39 -7.11 7.30
N GLY A 346 19.20 -6.66 8.26
CA GLY A 346 20.14 -7.54 8.98
C GLY A 346 21.19 -8.19 8.06
N ARG A 347 21.35 -7.66 6.85
CA ARG A 347 22.38 -8.10 5.89
C ARG A 347 23.69 -7.38 6.24
N ASN A 348 24.55 -8.02 7.03
CA ASN A 348 25.94 -7.63 7.30
C ASN A 348 26.87 -8.31 6.30
#